data_6dd12cd5a0efc52f23d750c31de0d6d9
#
_entry.id   6dd12cd5a0efc52f23d750c31de0d6d9
#
_cell.length_a   1.000
_cell.length_b   1.000
_cell.length_c   1.000
_cell.angle_alpha   90.00
_cell.angle_beta   90.00
_cell.angle_gamma   90.00
#
_symmetry.space_group_name_H-M   'P 1'
#
loop_
_entity.id
_entity.type
_entity.pdbx_description
1 polymer ?
#
loop_
_entity_poly.entity_id
_entity_poly.type
_entity_poly.pdbx_seq_one_letter_code
_entity_poly.pdbx_strand_id
1 'polypeptide(L)'
;DLTAQLALDLGDAAVRVLGDDERSEFESRRRALVGRDTRVSGDFLAAALSAGMSAGGFDVIDAGIIPTPGVAYLTSVLNVEMGAVISASHNPMPDNGIKFFARGGFKLPDTKEDEIEAVLGQDWDRPTGAGVGRVSHDTATATNLYIDHLVSAIAPVGPDKSQPTPLKGLKIVADCANGATSV
;
A
#
# COMPACT_ATOMS: atom_id res chain seq x y z
N ASP A 1 7.17 -1.18 -20.23
CA ASP A 1 7.85 -0.52 -19.10
C ASP A 1 6.86 0.35 -18.33
N LEU A 2 6.96 0.36 -17.02
CA LEU A 2 6.08 1.16 -16.15
C LEU A 2 6.52 2.63 -16.22
N THR A 3 5.62 3.50 -16.70
CA THR A 3 5.86 4.95 -16.82
C THR A 3 5.07 5.72 -15.77
N ALA A 4 5.41 7.00 -15.54
CA ALA A 4 4.63 7.87 -14.66
C ALA A 4 3.18 8.03 -15.15
N GLN A 5 2.97 8.12 -16.47
CA GLN A 5 1.62 8.19 -17.04
C GLN A 5 0.82 6.93 -16.74
N LEU A 6 1.40 5.74 -16.97
CA LEU A 6 0.72 4.48 -16.68
C LEU A 6 0.41 4.33 -15.18
N ALA A 7 1.32 4.75 -14.29
CA ALA A 7 1.08 4.72 -12.86
C ALA A 7 -0.08 5.66 -12.45
N LEU A 8 -0.16 6.85 -13.06
CA LEU A 8 -1.26 7.79 -12.85
C LEU A 8 -2.59 7.17 -13.32
N ASP A 9 -2.61 6.63 -14.54
CA ASP A 9 -3.81 6.02 -15.13
C ASP A 9 -4.27 4.79 -14.33
N LEU A 10 -3.33 3.99 -13.79
CA LEU A 10 -3.63 2.88 -12.90
C LEU A 10 -4.25 3.36 -11.58
N GLY A 11 -3.74 4.44 -11.00
CA GLY A 11 -4.31 5.04 -9.78
C GLY A 11 -5.74 5.51 -10.00
N ASP A 12 -5.99 6.20 -11.12
CA ASP A 12 -7.32 6.66 -11.51
C ASP A 12 -8.29 5.49 -11.76
N ALA A 13 -7.86 4.47 -12.51
CA ALA A 13 -8.67 3.29 -12.79
C ALA A 13 -8.98 2.48 -11.51
N ALA A 14 -8.00 2.32 -10.62
CA ALA A 14 -8.18 1.57 -9.39
C ALA A 14 -9.24 2.19 -8.47
N VAL A 15 -9.27 3.52 -8.32
CA VAL A 15 -10.28 4.19 -7.47
C VAL A 15 -11.68 4.09 -8.06
N ARG A 16 -11.82 4.02 -9.38
CA ARG A 16 -13.12 3.81 -10.05
C ARG A 16 -13.68 2.42 -9.72
N VAL A 17 -12.84 1.40 -9.84
CA VAL A 17 -13.27 0.00 -9.69
C VAL A 17 -13.38 -0.42 -8.23
N LEU A 18 -12.44 0.00 -7.38
CA LEU A 18 -12.39 -0.41 -5.98
C LEU A 18 -13.12 0.55 -5.04
N GLY A 19 -13.56 1.68 -5.57
CA GLY A 19 -14.31 2.68 -4.83
C GLY A 19 -15.83 2.52 -4.89
N ASP A 20 -16.36 1.61 -5.69
CA ASP A 20 -17.80 1.48 -5.95
C ASP A 20 -18.59 0.68 -4.89
N ASP A 21 -17.94 0.22 -3.81
CA ASP A 21 -18.65 -0.46 -2.73
C ASP A 21 -19.69 0.49 -2.09
N GLU A 22 -20.90 -0.02 -1.88
CA GLU A 22 -22.03 0.69 -1.27
C GLU A 22 -21.63 1.27 0.09
N ARG A 23 -21.44 2.59 0.15
CA ARG A 23 -21.22 3.32 1.40
C ARG A 23 -22.45 4.08 1.81
N SER A 24 -22.68 4.17 3.12
CA SER A 24 -23.68 5.08 3.66
C SER A 24 -23.21 6.54 3.45
N GLU A 25 -24.16 7.46 3.20
CA GLU A 25 -23.90 8.90 3.04
C GLU A 25 -23.16 9.56 4.24
N PHE A 26 -23.03 8.85 5.36
CA PHE A 26 -22.41 9.32 6.60
C PHE A 26 -20.96 8.85 6.79
N GLU A 27 -20.38 8.08 5.86
CA GLU A 27 -19.01 7.60 5.99
C GLU A 27 -17.97 8.65 5.60
N SER A 28 -16.82 8.60 6.29
CA SER A 28 -15.66 9.44 6.00
C SER A 28 -15.18 9.26 4.57
N ARG A 29 -14.37 10.21 4.06
CA ARG A 29 -13.77 10.15 2.72
C ARG A 29 -13.07 8.80 2.49
N ARG A 30 -13.14 8.30 1.25
CA ARG A 30 -12.45 7.09 0.83
C ARG A 30 -10.93 7.29 0.94
N ARG A 31 -10.22 6.26 1.36
CA ARG A 31 -8.77 6.32 1.59
C ARG A 31 -8.06 5.18 0.89
N ALA A 32 -6.84 5.46 0.43
CA ALA A 32 -5.92 4.48 -0.10
C ALA A 32 -4.58 4.56 0.62
N LEU A 33 -3.84 3.46 0.66
CA LEU A 33 -2.47 3.39 1.17
C LEU A 33 -1.53 3.09 0.01
N VAL A 34 -0.42 3.82 -0.09
CA VAL A 34 0.64 3.56 -1.07
C VAL A 34 1.95 3.32 -0.34
N GLY A 35 2.61 2.20 -0.63
CA GLY A 35 3.95 1.90 -0.14
C GLY A 35 4.87 1.51 -1.30
N ARG A 36 6.18 1.47 -1.07
CA ARG A 36 7.16 1.10 -2.09
C ARG A 36 8.36 0.36 -1.51
N ASP A 37 9.10 -0.32 -2.37
CA ASP A 37 10.44 -0.80 -2.03
C ASP A 37 11.51 0.29 -2.22
N THR A 38 12.77 -0.07 -2.11
CA THR A 38 13.93 0.85 -2.15
C THR A 38 14.39 1.25 -3.54
N ARG A 39 13.69 0.84 -4.61
CA ARG A 39 14.05 1.18 -6.00
C ARG A 39 13.96 2.69 -6.22
N VAL A 40 14.93 3.25 -6.94
CA VAL A 40 14.96 4.70 -7.26
C VAL A 40 13.69 5.16 -7.99
N SER A 41 13.11 4.29 -8.82
CA SER A 41 11.85 4.57 -9.51
C SER A 41 10.62 4.63 -8.58
N GLY A 42 10.73 4.14 -7.35
CA GLY A 42 9.62 4.11 -6.40
C GLY A 42 9.05 5.50 -6.11
N ASP A 43 9.88 6.52 -6.00
CA ASP A 43 9.43 7.88 -5.64
C ASP A 43 8.50 8.48 -6.71
N PHE A 44 8.94 8.49 -7.98
CA PHE A 44 8.11 9.08 -9.04
C PHE A 44 6.87 8.25 -9.35
N LEU A 45 6.97 6.92 -9.26
CA LEU A 45 5.82 6.03 -9.47
C LEU A 45 4.78 6.17 -8.35
N ALA A 46 5.23 6.29 -7.09
CA ALA A 46 4.33 6.54 -5.96
C ALA A 46 3.62 7.89 -6.08
N ALA A 47 4.37 8.94 -6.48
CA ALA A 47 3.79 10.26 -6.70
C ALA A 47 2.73 10.25 -7.82
N ALA A 48 3.02 9.60 -8.95
CA ALA A 48 2.10 9.49 -10.07
C ALA A 48 0.85 8.67 -9.73
N LEU A 49 1.02 7.51 -9.08
CA LEU A 49 -0.08 6.66 -8.64
C LEU A 49 -0.99 7.40 -7.64
N SER A 50 -0.38 8.08 -6.65
CA SER A 50 -1.11 8.87 -5.66
C SER A 50 -1.85 10.05 -6.29
N ALA A 51 -1.27 10.68 -7.33
CA ALA A 51 -1.92 11.74 -8.08
C ALA A 51 -3.19 11.24 -8.79
N GLY A 52 -3.12 10.08 -9.46
CA GLY A 52 -4.30 9.43 -10.06
C GLY A 52 -5.38 9.12 -9.04
N MET A 53 -5.00 8.48 -7.92
CA MET A 53 -5.94 8.16 -6.85
C MET A 53 -6.61 9.40 -6.24
N SER A 54 -5.82 10.45 -5.96
CA SER A 54 -6.36 11.68 -5.37
C SER A 54 -7.21 12.47 -6.35
N ALA A 55 -6.87 12.50 -7.65
CA ALA A 55 -7.72 13.06 -8.69
C ALA A 55 -9.08 12.33 -8.78
N GLY A 56 -9.12 11.04 -8.52
CA GLY A 56 -10.34 10.23 -8.43
C GLY A 56 -11.08 10.35 -7.08
N GLY A 57 -10.65 11.23 -6.17
CA GLY A 57 -11.38 11.56 -4.94
C GLY A 57 -10.97 10.79 -3.69
N PHE A 58 -9.91 9.98 -3.73
CA PHE A 58 -9.40 9.25 -2.57
C PHE A 58 -8.36 10.08 -1.80
N ASP A 59 -8.46 10.10 -0.47
CA ASP A 59 -7.36 10.55 0.37
C ASP A 59 -6.28 9.46 0.38
N VAL A 60 -5.05 9.81 0.05
CA VAL A 60 -3.94 8.87 -0.07
C VAL A 60 -2.98 9.02 1.09
N ILE A 61 -2.62 7.91 1.72
CA ILE A 61 -1.58 7.82 2.75
C ILE A 61 -0.34 7.23 2.08
N ASP A 62 0.71 8.03 1.90
CA ASP A 62 2.02 7.54 1.49
C ASP A 62 2.77 7.01 2.71
N ALA A 63 2.89 5.69 2.79
CA ALA A 63 3.61 4.98 3.85
C ALA A 63 5.14 4.95 3.62
N GLY A 64 5.62 5.46 2.49
CA GLY A 64 7.03 5.47 2.16
C GLY A 64 7.59 4.07 1.83
N ILE A 65 8.85 3.84 2.24
CA ILE A 65 9.50 2.54 2.04
C ILE A 65 9.01 1.57 3.10
N ILE A 66 8.33 0.50 2.65
CA ILE A 66 7.77 -0.53 3.52
C ILE A 66 7.65 -1.85 2.73
N PRO A 67 7.88 -3.01 3.36
CA PRO A 67 7.75 -4.30 2.67
C PRO A 67 6.30 -4.59 2.25
N THR A 68 6.13 -5.34 1.17
CA THR A 68 4.82 -5.75 0.64
C THR A 68 3.84 -6.27 1.71
N PRO A 69 4.23 -7.17 2.65
CA PRO A 69 3.32 -7.60 3.71
C PRO A 69 2.95 -6.48 4.69
N GLY A 70 3.80 -5.45 4.85
CA GLY A 70 3.48 -4.26 5.62
C GLY A 70 2.36 -3.45 4.98
N VAL A 71 2.37 -3.30 3.64
CA VAL A 71 1.27 -2.64 2.93
C VAL A 71 -0.03 -3.41 3.10
N ALA A 72 -0.01 -4.74 2.94
CA ALA A 72 -1.19 -5.58 3.15
C ALA A 72 -1.76 -5.44 4.58
N TYR A 73 -0.90 -5.53 5.59
CA TYR A 73 -1.28 -5.35 6.99
C TYR A 73 -1.89 -3.97 7.26
N LEU A 74 -1.22 -2.91 6.81
CA LEU A 74 -1.67 -1.53 7.02
C LEU A 74 -2.98 -1.22 6.29
N THR A 75 -3.21 -1.81 5.11
CA THR A 75 -4.48 -1.70 4.40
C THR A 75 -5.64 -2.21 5.26
N SER A 76 -5.40 -3.29 6.02
CA SER A 76 -6.38 -3.84 6.95
C SER A 76 -6.55 -2.96 8.20
N VAL A 77 -5.45 -2.66 8.91
CA VAL A 77 -5.52 -2.03 10.24
C VAL A 77 -5.92 -0.55 10.19
N LEU A 78 -5.56 0.16 9.12
CA LEU A 78 -5.99 1.53 8.89
C LEU A 78 -7.40 1.62 8.28
N ASN A 79 -8.01 0.47 7.98
CA ASN A 79 -9.33 0.37 7.38
C ASN A 79 -9.48 1.29 6.15
N VAL A 80 -8.53 1.20 5.23
CA VAL A 80 -8.58 1.89 3.94
C VAL A 80 -9.24 0.99 2.87
N GLU A 81 -9.78 1.58 1.82
CA GLU A 81 -10.50 0.85 0.77
C GLU A 81 -9.57 -0.01 -0.06
N MET A 82 -8.34 0.49 -0.27
CA MET A 82 -7.32 -0.24 -1.02
C MET A 82 -5.92 0.09 -0.53
N GLY A 83 -5.01 -0.84 -0.78
CA GLY A 83 -3.57 -0.62 -0.68
C GLY A 83 -2.90 -0.82 -2.04
N ALA A 84 -1.80 -0.12 -2.27
CA ALA A 84 -0.95 -0.36 -3.42
C ALA A 84 0.52 -0.43 -2.99
N VAL A 85 1.27 -1.38 -3.53
CA VAL A 85 2.72 -1.46 -3.33
C VAL A 85 3.45 -1.39 -4.66
N ILE A 86 4.44 -0.51 -4.72
CA ILE A 86 5.33 -0.37 -5.86
C ILE A 86 6.58 -1.18 -5.57
N SER A 87 6.68 -2.35 -6.20
CA SER A 87 7.76 -3.30 -6.01
C SER A 87 7.76 -4.35 -7.10
N ALA A 88 8.93 -4.71 -7.60
CA ALA A 88 9.13 -5.87 -8.46
C ALA A 88 9.72 -7.07 -7.69
N SER A 89 9.54 -7.13 -6.38
CA SER A 89 10.01 -8.21 -5.51
C SER A 89 11.54 -8.41 -5.63
N HIS A 90 11.98 -9.62 -5.98
CA HIS A 90 13.39 -10.01 -6.14
C HIS A 90 13.92 -9.83 -7.56
N ASN A 91 13.14 -9.22 -8.45
CA ASN A 91 13.59 -8.95 -9.82
C ASN A 91 14.77 -7.95 -9.84
N PRO A 92 15.57 -7.92 -10.93
CA PRO A 92 16.64 -6.94 -11.11
C PRO A 92 16.18 -5.50 -10.86
N MET A 93 17.10 -4.64 -10.42
CA MET A 93 16.82 -3.26 -10.01
C MET A 93 16.06 -2.42 -11.05
N PRO A 94 16.27 -2.58 -12.39
CA PRO A 94 15.52 -1.81 -13.39
C PRO A 94 14.03 -2.17 -13.49
N ASP A 95 13.64 -3.37 -13.04
CA ASP A 95 12.26 -3.82 -13.13
C ASP A 95 11.38 -3.07 -12.13
N ASN A 96 10.13 -2.88 -12.50
CA ASN A 96 9.12 -2.24 -11.68
C ASN A 96 7.83 -3.06 -11.69
N GLY A 97 7.00 -2.86 -10.67
CA GLY A 97 5.67 -3.46 -10.59
C GLY A 97 4.79 -2.69 -9.64
N ILE A 98 3.50 -2.76 -9.84
CA ILE A 98 2.48 -2.26 -8.92
C ILE A 98 1.55 -3.43 -8.61
N LYS A 99 1.26 -3.64 -7.33
CA LYS A 99 0.27 -4.61 -6.86
C LYS A 99 -0.75 -3.90 -6.00
N PHE A 100 -2.02 -4.22 -6.24
CA PHE A 100 -3.12 -3.73 -5.43
C PHE A 100 -3.56 -4.75 -4.40
N PHE A 101 -4.05 -4.24 -3.28
CA PHE A 101 -4.73 -5.00 -2.23
C PHE A 101 -6.13 -4.45 -2.07
N ALA A 102 -7.09 -5.35 -2.00
CA ALA A 102 -8.46 -5.02 -1.64
C ALA A 102 -8.55 -4.61 -0.16
N ARG A 103 -9.67 -4.05 0.23
CA ARG A 103 -10.02 -3.76 1.64
C ARG A 103 -9.72 -4.98 2.52
N GLY A 104 -9.12 -4.77 3.67
CA GLY A 104 -8.67 -5.84 4.56
C GLY A 104 -7.29 -6.41 4.23
N GLY A 105 -6.60 -5.88 3.21
CA GLY A 105 -5.23 -6.29 2.85
C GLY A 105 -5.15 -7.60 2.05
N PHE A 106 -6.25 -8.05 1.47
CA PHE A 106 -6.28 -9.26 0.65
C PHE A 106 -5.76 -9.00 -0.76
N LYS A 107 -5.14 -10.02 -1.38
CA LYS A 107 -4.79 -9.97 -2.81
C LYS A 107 -6.05 -9.64 -3.61
N LEU A 108 -5.91 -8.77 -4.61
CA LEU A 108 -7.00 -8.45 -5.52
C LEU A 108 -7.39 -9.71 -6.32
N PRO A 109 -8.68 -10.03 -6.49
CA PRO A 109 -9.12 -11.08 -7.40
C PRO A 109 -8.79 -10.70 -8.85
N ASP A 110 -8.44 -11.69 -9.67
CA ASP A 110 -8.08 -11.49 -11.09
C ASP A 110 -9.19 -10.75 -11.87
N THR A 111 -10.46 -11.03 -11.54
CA THR A 111 -11.61 -10.32 -12.12
C THR A 111 -11.60 -8.81 -11.84
N LYS A 112 -11.11 -8.39 -10.68
CA LYS A 112 -10.95 -6.97 -10.33
C LYS A 112 -9.76 -6.33 -11.03
N GLU A 113 -8.69 -7.09 -11.25
CA GLU A 113 -7.56 -6.67 -12.07
C GLU A 113 -8.01 -6.43 -13.52
N ASP A 114 -8.78 -7.35 -14.10
CA ASP A 114 -9.39 -7.21 -15.44
C ASP A 114 -10.31 -5.99 -15.54
N GLU A 115 -11.13 -5.71 -14.51
CA GLU A 115 -11.99 -4.53 -14.46
C GLU A 115 -11.18 -3.22 -14.44
N ILE A 116 -10.06 -3.17 -13.71
CA ILE A 116 -9.15 -2.02 -13.67
C ILE A 116 -8.52 -1.81 -15.05
N GLU A 117 -8.04 -2.89 -15.68
CA GLU A 117 -7.46 -2.82 -17.02
C GLU A 117 -8.49 -2.35 -18.05
N ALA A 118 -9.73 -2.80 -17.96
CA ALA A 118 -10.79 -2.42 -18.88
C ALA A 118 -11.13 -0.92 -18.86
N VAL A 119 -10.91 -0.23 -17.74
CA VAL A 119 -11.19 1.21 -17.62
C VAL A 119 -9.95 2.09 -17.71
N LEU A 120 -8.77 1.49 -17.89
CA LEU A 120 -7.50 2.19 -17.94
C LEU A 120 -7.48 3.23 -19.07
N GLY A 121 -7.14 4.47 -18.72
CA GLY A 121 -7.05 5.58 -19.68
C GLY A 121 -8.39 6.04 -20.28
N GLN A 122 -9.51 5.54 -19.80
CA GLN A 122 -10.83 6.01 -20.22
C GLN A 122 -11.21 7.31 -19.50
N ASP A 123 -11.82 8.24 -20.25
CA ASP A 123 -12.40 9.44 -19.65
C ASP A 123 -13.62 9.11 -18.80
N TRP A 124 -13.77 9.82 -17.70
CA TRP A 124 -14.91 9.75 -16.81
C TRP A 124 -15.11 11.08 -16.07
N ASP A 125 -16.27 11.26 -15.44
CA ASP A 125 -16.59 12.47 -14.70
C ASP A 125 -15.90 12.51 -13.35
N ARG A 126 -14.65 13.03 -13.32
CA ARG A 126 -13.82 13.10 -12.13
C ARG A 126 -14.32 14.14 -11.15
N PRO A 127 -14.20 13.89 -9.84
CA PRO A 127 -14.51 14.88 -8.83
C PRO A 127 -13.64 16.14 -9.00
N THR A 128 -14.22 17.29 -8.64
CA THR A 128 -13.54 18.59 -8.70
C THR A 128 -13.65 19.34 -7.39
N GLY A 129 -12.85 20.40 -7.22
CA GLY A 129 -12.90 21.26 -6.04
C GLY A 129 -12.72 20.47 -4.74
N ALA A 130 -13.70 20.54 -3.84
CA ALA A 130 -13.67 19.82 -2.57
C ALA A 130 -13.79 18.30 -2.69
N GLY A 131 -14.16 17.80 -3.87
CA GLY A 131 -14.28 16.37 -4.14
C GLY A 131 -12.94 15.66 -4.38
N VAL A 132 -11.87 16.37 -4.75
CA VAL A 132 -10.55 15.76 -4.93
C VAL A 132 -9.95 15.29 -3.60
N GLY A 133 -9.17 14.21 -3.64
CA GLY A 133 -8.49 13.66 -2.47
C GLY A 133 -7.25 14.46 -2.05
N ARG A 134 -6.71 14.13 -0.90
CA ARG A 134 -5.47 14.69 -0.36
C ARG A 134 -4.40 13.61 -0.28
N VAL A 135 -3.15 13.98 -0.54
CA VAL A 135 -2.01 13.10 -0.29
C VAL A 135 -1.36 13.52 1.02
N SER A 136 -1.20 12.56 1.93
CA SER A 136 -0.50 12.73 3.21
C SER A 136 0.68 11.77 3.28
N HIS A 137 1.77 12.21 3.89
CA HIS A 137 2.95 11.37 4.12
C HIS A 137 2.99 11.00 5.60
N ASP A 138 2.87 9.72 5.91
CA ASP A 138 2.87 9.21 7.28
C ASP A 138 3.73 7.95 7.44
N THR A 139 4.97 8.05 6.99
CA THR A 139 5.93 6.94 7.01
C THR A 139 6.22 6.48 8.44
N ALA A 140 6.36 7.39 9.39
CA ALA A 140 6.73 7.03 10.76
C ALA A 140 5.63 6.21 11.46
N THR A 141 4.37 6.64 11.38
CA THR A 141 3.25 5.91 11.98
C THR A 141 3.07 4.56 11.28
N ALA A 142 3.13 4.53 9.96
CA ALA A 142 2.99 3.30 9.17
C ALA A 142 4.07 2.27 9.55
N THR A 143 5.33 2.69 9.59
CA THR A 143 6.45 1.82 9.96
C THR A 143 6.30 1.30 11.39
N ASN A 144 5.98 2.17 12.36
CA ASN A 144 5.83 1.77 13.75
C ASN A 144 4.68 0.78 13.96
N LEU A 145 3.53 1.01 13.35
CA LEU A 145 2.39 0.08 13.42
C LEU A 145 2.77 -1.31 12.89
N TYR A 146 3.53 -1.36 11.79
CA TYR A 146 3.96 -2.64 11.24
C TYR A 146 5.01 -3.33 12.11
N ILE A 147 5.99 -2.60 12.65
CA ILE A 147 7.00 -3.13 13.59
C ILE A 147 6.32 -3.67 14.85
N ASP A 148 5.41 -2.91 15.44
CA ASP A 148 4.67 -3.33 16.65
C ASP A 148 3.88 -4.62 16.40
N HIS A 149 3.27 -4.75 15.21
CA HIS A 149 2.60 -5.98 14.79
C HIS A 149 3.58 -7.17 14.73
N LEU A 150 4.71 -7.00 14.07
CA LEU A 150 5.74 -8.06 13.96
C LEU A 150 6.27 -8.46 15.33
N VAL A 151 6.57 -7.49 16.19
CA VAL A 151 7.04 -7.77 17.57
C VAL A 151 5.96 -8.50 18.36
N SER A 152 4.70 -8.10 18.25
CA SER A 152 3.59 -8.76 18.93
C SER A 152 3.38 -10.22 18.49
N ALA A 153 3.67 -10.53 17.23
CA ALA A 153 3.58 -11.88 16.67
C ALA A 153 4.66 -12.84 17.25
N ILE A 154 5.77 -12.29 17.75
CA ILE A 154 6.85 -13.06 18.39
C ILE A 154 6.69 -13.12 19.91
N ALA A 155 5.68 -12.47 20.48
CA ALA A 155 5.42 -12.48 21.92
C ALA A 155 5.20 -13.93 22.41
N PRO A 156 5.59 -14.26 23.68
CA PRO A 156 5.53 -15.64 24.17
C PRO A 156 4.11 -16.21 24.07
N VAL A 157 3.96 -17.29 23.31
CA VAL A 157 2.73 -18.08 23.24
C VAL A 157 2.75 -19.04 24.41
N GLY A 158 2.15 -18.64 25.56
CA GLY A 158 2.06 -19.50 26.73
C GLY A 158 1.50 -18.78 27.96
N PRO A 159 1.08 -19.54 29.01
CA PRO A 159 0.53 -18.96 30.23
C PRO A 159 1.58 -18.20 31.06
N ASP A 160 2.86 -18.43 30.82
CA ASP A 160 3.96 -17.76 31.53
C ASP A 160 4.47 -16.55 30.73
N LYS A 161 3.80 -15.42 30.92
CA LYS A 161 4.23 -14.11 30.38
C LYS A 161 5.49 -13.55 31.06
N SER A 162 6.07 -14.27 32.02
CA SER A 162 7.30 -13.87 32.71
C SER A 162 8.56 -14.25 31.94
N GLN A 163 8.46 -14.97 30.83
CA GLN A 163 9.59 -15.28 29.94
C GLN A 163 9.92 -14.06 29.07
N PRO A 164 10.98 -13.32 29.35
CA PRO A 164 11.08 -11.94 28.85
C PRO A 164 11.53 -11.81 27.40
N THR A 165 11.98 -12.87 26.73
CA THR A 165 12.50 -12.76 25.35
C THR A 165 12.54 -14.13 24.66
N PRO A 166 11.60 -14.45 23.75
CA PRO A 166 11.58 -15.74 23.03
C PRO A 166 12.82 -15.97 22.17
N LEU A 167 13.59 -14.92 21.86
CA LEU A 167 14.81 -14.98 21.04
C LEU A 167 16.09 -14.90 21.88
N LYS A 168 16.00 -14.95 23.22
CA LYS A 168 17.17 -14.85 24.10
C LYS A 168 18.17 -15.98 23.82
N GLY A 169 19.41 -15.59 23.56
CA GLY A 169 20.51 -16.53 23.27
C GLY A 169 20.71 -16.89 21.81
N LEU A 170 19.80 -16.48 20.91
CA LEU A 170 20.00 -16.63 19.48
C LEU A 170 21.02 -15.61 18.96
N LYS A 171 21.87 -16.04 18.03
CA LYS A 171 22.73 -15.17 17.23
C LYS A 171 22.11 -15.11 15.85
N ILE A 172 21.68 -13.92 15.43
CA ILE A 172 20.98 -13.70 14.17
C ILE A 172 21.89 -12.88 13.26
N VAL A 173 22.04 -13.33 12.02
CA VAL A 173 22.62 -12.55 10.92
C VAL A 173 21.52 -12.32 9.92
N ALA A 174 21.21 -11.06 9.63
CA ALA A 174 20.17 -10.69 8.67
C ALA A 174 20.84 -10.02 7.46
N ASP A 175 20.60 -10.59 6.27
CA ASP A 175 20.94 -9.96 4.99
C ASP A 175 19.63 -9.47 4.35
N CYS A 176 19.44 -8.16 4.34
CA CYS A 176 18.24 -7.53 3.80
C CYS A 176 18.32 -7.26 2.29
N ALA A 177 19.43 -7.60 1.64
CA ALA A 177 19.67 -7.46 0.18
C ALA A 177 19.28 -6.07 -0.38
N ASN A 178 19.44 -5.00 0.40
CA ASN A 178 18.97 -3.63 0.10
C ASN A 178 17.45 -3.51 -0.13
N GLY A 179 16.65 -4.48 0.29
CA GLY A 179 15.19 -4.44 0.21
C GLY A 179 14.54 -3.50 1.22
N ALA A 180 13.22 -3.43 1.23
CA ALA A 180 12.45 -2.51 2.07
C ALA A 180 12.60 -2.75 3.60
N THR A 181 13.27 -3.82 4.02
CA THR A 181 13.60 -4.12 5.43
C THR A 181 15.00 -3.65 5.82
N SER A 182 15.73 -2.98 4.92
CA SER A 182 17.09 -2.46 5.18
C SER A 182 17.08 -1.02 5.70
N VAL A 183 15.91 -0.38 5.79
CA VAL A 183 15.71 1.01 6.23
C VAL A 183 15.01 1.06 7.56
#